data_7e518f1ece9baf54b515df0a60edc909
#
_entry.id   7e518f1ece9baf54b515df0a60edc909
#
_cell.length_a   1.000
_cell.length_b   1.000
_cell.length_c   1.000
_cell.angle_alpha   90.00
_cell.angle_beta   90.00
_cell.angle_gamma   90.00
#
_symmetry.space_group_name_H-M   'P 1'
#
loop_
_entity.id
_entity.type
_entity.pdbx_description
1 polymer ?
#
loop_
_entity_poly.entity_id
_entity_poly.type
_entity_poly.pdbx_seq_one_letter_code
_entity_poly.pdbx_strand_id
1 'polypeptide(L)'
;MTAMPRRPAPSAAAPLRRRSATVVAVALLLATTVLTALTACSPDPVPTTDCTHYGLAADDPRAHPHTVIRATQETDGDQTQAGALGRLDQSFTHGDTTSSYHVVDGGVDPSRPVGLVVDLHGDGGAEFYEPGGRTTCLAAVAASHNALLAVPLTPDGAEDRTWWQEIGPNLRWLRALTEEKLLTDLPVARDRVTWMGYSGGAEMMTYGVLSGARDLVTGGAVMIGGGGAPDALVQPATARQKKDLPLWWATGSNDVGTDPNAGFDALRAAREGQRFYEERGFRRTRLHVAQGRDHFDMPDAAILDELLGAEEPSPTATR
;
A
#
# COMPACT_ATOMS: atom_id res chain seq x y z
N MET A 1 -17.17 -18.66 -57.92
CA MET A 1 -17.24 -17.89 -59.18
C MET A 1 -18.17 -16.74 -58.98
N THR A 2 -17.66 -15.54 -58.85
CA THR A 2 -18.31 -14.27 -59.23
C THR A 2 -17.31 -13.13 -58.96
N ALA A 3 -17.15 -12.28 -59.94
CA ALA A 3 -16.00 -11.43 -60.21
C ALA A 3 -16.01 -10.12 -59.46
N MET A 4 -14.80 -9.57 -59.17
CA MET A 4 -14.54 -8.19 -58.80
C MET A 4 -14.70 -7.23 -59.98
N PRO A 5 -15.11 -5.98 -59.80
CA PRO A 5 -14.90 -4.92 -60.76
C PRO A 5 -13.68 -4.06 -60.43
N ARG A 6 -13.01 -3.64 -61.49
CA ARG A 6 -11.75 -2.89 -61.58
C ARG A 6 -11.91 -1.37 -61.28
N ARG A 7 -10.82 -0.79 -60.79
CA ARG A 7 -10.60 0.66 -60.67
C ARG A 7 -10.37 1.33 -62.04
N PRO A 8 -10.71 2.60 -62.23
CA PRO A 8 -10.13 3.45 -63.30
C PRO A 8 -8.93 4.25 -62.81
N ALA A 9 -8.02 4.52 -63.76
CA ALA A 9 -6.73 5.19 -63.63
C ALA A 9 -6.84 6.72 -63.81
N PRO A 10 -5.76 7.45 -63.50
CA PRO A 10 -5.77 8.91 -63.35
C PRO A 10 -5.57 9.68 -64.64
N SER A 11 -6.13 10.89 -64.71
CA SER A 11 -5.98 11.86 -65.81
C SER A 11 -4.86 12.85 -65.55
N ALA A 12 -4.19 13.25 -66.63
CA ALA A 12 -2.94 13.99 -66.70
C ALA A 12 -3.08 15.50 -66.63
N ALA A 13 -1.94 16.12 -66.40
CA ALA A 13 -1.55 17.48 -66.24
C ALA A 13 -1.83 18.49 -67.37
N ALA A 14 -1.86 19.77 -67.04
CA ALA A 14 -1.47 20.88 -67.95
C ALA A 14 -0.80 22.04 -67.16
N PRO A 15 0.17 22.75 -67.74
CA PRO A 15 1.02 23.71 -67.05
C PRO A 15 0.59 25.15 -67.25
N LEU A 16 0.81 26.00 -66.24
CA LEU A 16 0.61 27.45 -66.36
C LEU A 16 1.80 28.27 -65.91
N ARG A 17 2.41 28.83 -66.93
CA ARG A 17 3.10 30.14 -67.15
C ARG A 17 3.61 30.93 -65.95
N ARG A 18 4.91 31.16 -65.98
CA ARG A 18 5.68 32.23 -65.30
C ARG A 18 5.18 33.65 -65.66
N ARG A 19 5.05 34.49 -64.67
CA ARG A 19 5.22 35.95 -64.83
C ARG A 19 6.20 36.45 -63.76
N SER A 20 7.29 36.99 -64.23
CA SER A 20 8.27 37.76 -63.48
C SER A 20 7.70 39.14 -63.17
N ALA A 21 7.81 39.56 -61.92
CA ALA A 21 7.68 40.97 -61.55
C ALA A 21 8.79 41.31 -60.55
N THR A 22 9.71 42.13 -61.06
CA THR A 22 10.77 42.77 -60.29
C THR A 22 10.16 43.86 -59.41
N VAL A 23 10.42 43.83 -58.10
CA VAL A 23 10.11 44.93 -57.18
C VAL A 23 11.30 45.14 -56.25
N VAL A 24 11.73 46.40 -56.31
CA VAL A 24 12.80 47.10 -55.68
C VAL A 24 12.90 46.88 -54.16
N ALA A 25 14.16 46.72 -53.73
CA ALA A 25 14.53 46.64 -52.30
C ALA A 25 14.38 48.05 -51.65
N VAL A 26 13.67 48.04 -50.51
CA VAL A 26 13.82 49.05 -49.45
C VAL A 26 14.21 48.36 -48.20
N ALA A 27 15.44 48.49 -47.80
CA ALA A 27 15.93 47.96 -46.51
C ALA A 27 15.44 48.90 -45.39
N LEU A 28 14.52 48.39 -44.58
CA LEU A 28 14.21 48.98 -43.29
C LEU A 28 14.72 48.01 -42.22
N LEU A 29 15.85 48.35 -41.59
CA LEU A 29 16.34 47.71 -40.41
C LEU A 29 15.35 47.97 -39.25
N LEU A 30 14.47 47.04 -38.96
CA LEU A 30 13.78 46.96 -37.70
C LEU A 30 14.49 45.90 -36.85
N ALA A 31 15.28 46.38 -35.89
CA ALA A 31 15.83 45.57 -34.83
C ALA A 31 14.67 45.12 -33.90
N THR A 32 14.04 43.99 -34.20
CA THR A 32 13.15 43.32 -33.28
C THR A 32 14.01 42.56 -32.29
N THR A 33 14.19 43.12 -31.11
CA THR A 33 14.63 42.38 -29.91
C THR A 33 13.57 41.33 -29.60
N VAL A 34 13.82 40.10 -30.03
CA VAL A 34 13.06 38.94 -29.58
C VAL A 34 13.45 38.69 -28.10
N LEU A 35 12.65 39.25 -27.20
CA LEU A 35 12.69 38.88 -25.80
C LEU A 35 12.12 37.47 -25.69
N THR A 36 12.98 36.46 -25.82
CA THR A 36 12.60 35.06 -25.45
C THR A 36 12.34 35.06 -23.96
N ALA A 37 11.06 35.16 -23.60
CA ALA A 37 10.61 34.81 -22.27
C ALA A 37 10.95 33.33 -22.08
N LEU A 38 12.02 33.05 -21.36
CA LEU A 38 12.27 31.78 -20.75
C LEU A 38 11.14 31.59 -19.69
N THR A 39 10.02 31.04 -20.12
CA THR A 39 9.09 30.41 -19.19
C THR A 39 9.88 29.27 -18.57
N ALA A 40 10.45 29.52 -17.40
CA ALA A 40 10.92 28.45 -16.55
C ALA A 40 9.70 27.55 -16.31
N CYS A 41 9.69 26.34 -16.89
CA CYS A 41 8.76 25.30 -16.49
C CYS A 41 9.07 25.03 -15.04
N SER A 42 8.27 25.58 -14.14
CA SER A 42 8.26 25.08 -12.76
C SER A 42 7.83 23.61 -12.86
N PRO A 43 8.59 22.69 -12.26
CA PRO A 43 8.14 21.31 -12.20
C PRO A 43 6.74 21.28 -11.58
N ASP A 44 5.87 20.41 -12.10
CA ASP A 44 4.56 20.21 -11.53
C ASP A 44 4.71 19.83 -10.04
N PRO A 45 3.84 20.35 -9.17
CA PRO A 45 3.91 20.02 -7.75
C PRO A 45 3.74 18.51 -7.58
N VAL A 46 4.59 17.91 -6.75
CA VAL A 46 4.46 16.47 -6.41
C VAL A 46 3.09 16.24 -5.81
N PRO A 47 2.30 15.28 -6.32
CA PRO A 47 0.96 15.04 -5.82
C PRO A 47 1.00 14.60 -4.35
N THR A 48 -0.02 15.02 -3.59
CA THR A 48 -0.19 14.63 -2.19
C THR A 48 -1.47 13.82 -2.02
N THR A 49 -1.49 12.93 -1.03
CA THR A 49 -2.67 12.11 -0.68
C THR A 49 -3.34 12.69 0.55
N ASP A 50 -4.67 12.77 0.53
CA ASP A 50 -5.47 13.19 1.69
C ASP A 50 -5.69 12.01 2.64
N CYS A 51 -4.97 12.00 3.75
CA CYS A 51 -5.04 10.96 4.77
C CYS A 51 -6.10 11.21 5.87
N THR A 52 -6.87 12.30 5.77
CA THR A 52 -7.99 12.53 6.69
C THR A 52 -9.09 11.48 6.51
N HIS A 53 -9.26 10.94 5.31
CA HIS A 53 -10.14 9.80 5.04
C HIS A 53 -9.76 8.54 5.83
N TYR A 54 -8.47 8.40 6.14
CA TYR A 54 -7.93 7.28 6.93
C TYR A 54 -7.73 7.64 8.41
N GLY A 55 -8.40 8.71 8.88
CA GLY A 55 -8.56 9.05 10.29
C GLY A 55 -7.49 9.97 10.86
N LEU A 56 -6.54 10.50 10.09
CA LEU A 56 -5.64 11.53 10.57
C LEU A 56 -6.37 12.87 10.71
N ALA A 57 -6.02 13.66 11.75
CA ALA A 57 -6.58 15.00 11.90
C ALA A 57 -6.08 15.92 10.77
N ALA A 58 -6.89 16.88 10.34
CA ALA A 58 -6.54 17.76 9.22
C ALA A 58 -5.31 18.65 9.50
N ASP A 59 -5.00 18.89 10.77
CA ASP A 59 -3.82 19.61 11.25
C ASP A 59 -2.63 18.70 11.59
N ASP A 60 -2.78 17.38 11.40
CA ASP A 60 -1.68 16.42 11.53
C ASP A 60 -0.65 16.66 10.39
N PRO A 61 0.66 16.81 10.71
CA PRO A 61 1.69 17.00 9.68
C PRO A 61 1.76 15.84 8.66
N ARG A 62 1.19 14.67 8.99
CA ARG A 62 1.10 13.50 8.13
C ARG A 62 -0.19 13.44 7.30
N ALA A 63 -1.10 14.42 7.44
CA ALA A 63 -2.39 14.40 6.76
C ALA A 63 -2.29 14.52 5.23
N HIS A 64 -1.21 15.09 4.71
CA HIS A 64 -1.02 15.32 3.28
C HIS A 64 0.39 14.94 2.81
N PRO A 65 0.80 13.65 2.96
CA PRO A 65 2.11 13.19 2.51
C PRO A 65 2.22 13.19 0.99
N HIS A 66 3.43 13.16 0.48
CA HIS A 66 3.65 12.91 -0.95
C HIS A 66 3.11 11.52 -1.33
N THR A 67 2.35 11.51 -2.42
CA THR A 67 1.72 10.28 -2.92
C THR A 67 2.79 9.28 -3.38
N VAL A 68 2.67 8.03 -2.93
CA VAL A 68 3.43 6.91 -3.48
C VAL A 68 2.90 6.62 -4.88
N ILE A 69 3.73 6.84 -5.89
CA ILE A 69 3.38 6.62 -7.29
C ILE A 69 4.29 5.55 -7.90
N ARG A 70 3.74 4.76 -8.81
CA ARG A 70 4.55 3.91 -9.68
C ARG A 70 5.25 4.82 -10.68
N ALA A 71 6.58 4.68 -10.82
CA ALA A 71 7.29 5.35 -11.92
C ALA A 71 6.71 4.81 -13.24
N THR A 72 6.09 5.67 -14.02
CA THR A 72 5.76 5.33 -15.40
C THR A 72 7.08 5.13 -16.16
N GLN A 73 7.18 4.10 -16.97
CA GLN A 73 8.42 3.69 -17.67
C GLN A 73 8.96 4.72 -18.70
N GLU A 74 8.51 5.96 -18.66
CA GLU A 74 8.87 7.02 -19.61
C GLU A 74 9.45 8.27 -18.92
N THR A 75 10.48 8.14 -18.09
CA THR A 75 11.37 9.27 -17.83
C THR A 75 12.80 8.80 -17.78
N ASP A 76 13.46 9.02 -18.92
CA ASP A 76 14.91 8.98 -19.06
C ASP A 76 15.54 9.98 -18.06
N GLY A 77 16.23 9.48 -17.06
CA GLY A 77 17.41 10.11 -16.52
C GLY A 77 17.30 11.29 -15.56
N ASP A 78 16.36 11.35 -14.58
CA ASP A 78 16.64 12.05 -13.31
C ASP A 78 15.76 11.52 -12.17
N GLN A 79 16.27 10.53 -11.42
CA GLN A 79 15.56 9.91 -10.30
C GLN A 79 15.76 10.66 -8.98
N THR A 80 15.87 11.96 -9.00
CA THR A 80 15.98 12.82 -7.80
C THR A 80 14.69 13.58 -7.48
N GLN A 81 13.53 13.03 -7.82
CA GLN A 81 12.30 13.57 -7.26
C GLN A 81 12.04 12.92 -5.88
N ALA A 82 12.17 13.74 -4.84
CA ALA A 82 11.88 13.44 -3.45
C ALA A 82 10.37 13.24 -3.23
N GLY A 83 9.85 12.14 -3.76
CA GLY A 83 8.58 11.56 -3.37
C GLY A 83 8.86 10.29 -2.61
N ALA A 84 7.96 9.81 -1.77
CA ALA A 84 8.15 8.64 -0.93
C ALA A 84 8.88 7.52 -1.70
N LEU A 85 10.13 7.28 -1.32
CA LEU A 85 11.02 6.36 -2.02
C LEU A 85 10.57 4.93 -1.77
N GLY A 86 9.63 4.46 -2.61
CA GLY A 86 9.16 3.08 -2.57
C GLY A 86 9.90 2.21 -3.58
N ARG A 87 10.38 1.06 -3.14
CA ARG A 87 10.72 -0.04 -4.04
C ARG A 87 9.44 -0.78 -4.36
N LEU A 88 8.77 -0.37 -5.46
CA LEU A 88 7.51 -0.96 -5.87
C LEU A 88 7.75 -2.17 -6.78
N ASP A 89 6.75 -3.06 -6.85
CA ASP A 89 6.68 -4.22 -7.75
C ASP A 89 7.92 -5.14 -7.71
N GLN A 90 8.52 -5.28 -6.51
CA GLN A 90 9.63 -6.20 -6.33
C GLN A 90 9.13 -7.63 -6.43
N SER A 91 9.80 -8.46 -7.22
CA SER A 91 9.44 -9.87 -7.36
C SER A 91 10.14 -10.72 -6.30
N PHE A 92 9.42 -11.71 -5.76
CA PHE A 92 9.99 -12.73 -4.88
C PHE A 92 9.43 -14.11 -5.23
N THR A 93 10.34 -15.10 -5.33
CA THR A 93 10.01 -16.50 -5.61
C THR A 93 10.47 -17.37 -4.45
N HIS A 94 9.58 -18.21 -3.95
CA HIS A 94 9.89 -19.26 -2.99
C HIS A 94 9.33 -20.60 -3.48
N GLY A 95 10.22 -21.57 -3.75
CA GLY A 95 9.84 -22.78 -4.46
C GLY A 95 9.28 -22.46 -5.86
N ASP A 96 8.10 -22.98 -6.16
CA ASP A 96 7.39 -22.73 -7.42
C ASP A 96 6.42 -21.53 -7.34
N THR A 97 6.40 -20.83 -6.23
CA THR A 97 5.46 -19.72 -5.97
C THR A 97 6.14 -18.38 -6.14
N THR A 98 5.64 -17.57 -7.06
CA THR A 98 6.14 -16.20 -7.32
C THR A 98 5.03 -15.20 -7.11
N SER A 99 5.33 -14.10 -6.38
CA SER A 99 4.48 -12.92 -6.31
C SER A 99 5.31 -11.66 -6.15
N SER A 100 4.66 -10.53 -5.96
CA SER A 100 5.28 -9.21 -5.86
C SER A 100 5.08 -8.60 -4.48
N TYR A 101 5.92 -7.62 -4.15
CA TYR A 101 5.76 -6.83 -2.92
C TYR A 101 6.27 -5.40 -3.13
N HIS A 102 5.76 -4.48 -2.33
CA HIS A 102 6.28 -3.12 -2.22
C HIS A 102 7.02 -2.96 -0.91
N VAL A 103 8.03 -2.10 -0.89
CA VAL A 103 8.62 -1.55 0.34
C VAL A 103 8.62 -0.05 0.21
N VAL A 104 7.94 0.64 1.11
CA VAL A 104 7.85 2.10 1.13
C VAL A 104 8.66 2.62 2.32
N ASP A 105 9.60 3.51 1.99
CA ASP A 105 10.41 4.23 2.96
C ASP A 105 9.91 5.68 2.99
N GLY A 106 9.17 6.02 4.03
CA GLY A 106 8.65 7.38 4.23
C GLY A 106 9.66 8.33 4.90
N GLY A 107 10.95 7.96 4.95
CA GLY A 107 12.00 8.78 5.59
C GLY A 107 12.42 8.28 6.96
N VAL A 108 12.68 6.96 7.09
CA VAL A 108 13.19 6.39 8.36
C VAL A 108 14.63 6.85 8.64
N ASP A 109 14.94 6.99 9.92
CA ASP A 109 16.29 7.28 10.42
C ASP A 109 17.04 5.96 10.68
N PRO A 110 18.02 5.57 9.84
CA PRO A 110 18.74 4.32 10.00
C PRO A 110 19.72 4.33 11.18
N SER A 111 19.96 5.47 11.83
CA SER A 111 20.77 5.55 13.05
C SER A 111 20.03 5.05 14.30
N ARG A 112 18.72 4.84 14.19
CA ARG A 112 17.83 4.29 15.22
C ARG A 112 17.32 2.92 14.80
N PRO A 113 16.87 2.06 15.74
CA PRO A 113 16.23 0.81 15.38
C PRO A 113 15.01 1.06 14.44
N VAL A 114 15.07 0.52 13.24
CA VAL A 114 14.02 0.65 12.23
C VAL A 114 13.01 -0.47 12.42
N GLY A 115 11.72 -0.14 12.53
CA GLY A 115 10.62 -1.10 12.54
C GLY A 115 10.22 -1.55 11.14
N LEU A 116 9.33 -2.52 11.09
CA LEU A 116 8.65 -2.98 9.87
C LEU A 116 7.16 -3.12 10.13
N VAL A 117 6.36 -2.51 9.28
CA VAL A 117 4.92 -2.79 9.19
C VAL A 117 4.70 -3.65 7.94
N VAL A 118 4.06 -4.80 8.08
CA VAL A 118 3.63 -5.65 6.96
C VAL A 118 2.12 -5.53 6.83
N ASP A 119 1.64 -5.02 5.70
CA ASP A 119 0.23 -4.76 5.43
C ASP A 119 -0.32 -5.72 4.38
N LEU A 120 -1.28 -6.57 4.77
CA LEU A 120 -1.95 -7.51 3.90
C LEU A 120 -3.23 -6.89 3.34
N HIS A 121 -3.30 -6.81 2.02
CA HIS A 121 -4.42 -6.23 1.27
C HIS A 121 -5.74 -7.01 1.45
N GLY A 122 -6.86 -6.36 1.15
CA GLY A 122 -8.17 -7.00 1.01
C GLY A 122 -8.30 -7.86 -0.26
N ASP A 123 -9.42 -8.55 -0.40
CA ASP A 123 -9.71 -9.33 -1.60
C ASP A 123 -9.68 -8.44 -2.85
N GLY A 124 -9.13 -8.95 -3.94
CA GLY A 124 -8.87 -8.19 -5.17
C GLY A 124 -7.54 -7.44 -5.20
N GLY A 125 -6.90 -7.15 -4.06
CA GLY A 125 -5.56 -6.55 -4.00
C GLY A 125 -5.49 -5.06 -4.32
N ALA A 126 -6.59 -4.31 -4.15
CA ALA A 126 -6.63 -2.90 -4.52
C ALA A 126 -5.52 -2.08 -3.84
N GLU A 127 -5.24 -2.32 -2.56
CA GLU A 127 -4.22 -1.62 -1.78
C GLU A 127 -2.80 -1.83 -2.32
N PHE A 128 -2.57 -2.97 -2.98
CA PHE A 128 -1.32 -3.23 -3.68
C PHE A 128 -1.28 -2.54 -5.05
N TYR A 129 -2.36 -2.63 -5.82
CA TYR A 129 -2.39 -2.08 -7.18
C TYR A 129 -2.48 -0.55 -7.20
N GLU A 130 -3.06 0.06 -6.17
CA GLU A 130 -3.27 1.51 -6.04
C GLU A 130 -2.54 2.09 -4.81
N PRO A 131 -1.19 2.07 -4.79
CA PRO A 131 -0.42 2.48 -3.61
C PRO A 131 -0.52 3.98 -3.30
N GLY A 132 -1.13 4.78 -4.19
CA GLY A 132 -1.31 6.22 -4.03
C GLY A 132 -2.35 6.63 -2.98
N GLY A 133 -3.17 5.70 -2.49
CA GLY A 133 -4.22 5.97 -1.50
C GLY A 133 -3.81 5.56 -0.08
N ARG A 134 -4.51 4.54 0.44
CA ARG A 134 -4.31 3.99 1.79
C ARG A 134 -2.84 3.66 2.10
N THR A 135 -2.15 3.01 1.19
CA THR A 135 -0.72 2.65 1.36
C THR A 135 0.17 3.86 1.62
N THR A 136 -0.08 4.99 0.91
CA THR A 136 0.64 6.25 1.17
C THR A 136 0.44 6.74 2.61
N CYS A 137 -0.78 6.69 3.11
CA CYS A 137 -1.12 7.15 4.46
C CYS A 137 -0.51 6.24 5.54
N LEU A 138 -0.56 4.94 5.34
CA LEU A 138 0.08 3.97 6.23
C LEU A 138 1.61 4.14 6.24
N ALA A 139 2.23 4.44 5.08
CA ALA A 139 3.66 4.68 4.99
C ALA A 139 4.08 5.94 5.76
N ALA A 140 3.29 7.03 5.69
CA ALA A 140 3.55 8.25 6.44
C ALA A 140 3.47 8.02 7.95
N VAL A 141 2.49 7.22 8.41
CA VAL A 141 2.38 6.82 9.81
C VAL A 141 3.56 5.93 10.22
N ALA A 142 3.84 4.88 9.46
CA ALA A 142 4.96 3.97 9.75
C ALA A 142 6.28 4.74 9.89
N ALA A 143 6.59 5.66 8.96
CA ALA A 143 7.80 6.47 9.00
C ALA A 143 7.88 7.35 10.24
N SER A 144 6.77 7.93 10.72
CA SER A 144 6.75 8.73 11.94
C SER A 144 7.12 7.93 13.20
N HIS A 145 6.94 6.61 13.18
CA HIS A 145 7.38 5.66 14.18
C HIS A 145 8.70 4.96 13.83
N ASN A 146 9.44 5.51 12.87
CA ASN A 146 10.69 4.95 12.37
C ASN A 146 10.56 3.50 11.86
N ALA A 147 9.51 3.23 11.08
CA ALA A 147 9.25 1.93 10.49
C ALA A 147 9.06 2.02 8.97
N LEU A 148 9.56 1.01 8.25
CA LEU A 148 9.25 0.77 6.83
C LEU A 148 7.87 0.15 6.71
N LEU A 149 7.21 0.38 5.57
CA LEU A 149 5.98 -0.32 5.22
C LEU A 149 6.26 -1.32 4.09
N ALA A 150 5.92 -2.59 4.30
CA ALA A 150 5.92 -3.62 3.26
C ALA A 150 4.47 -4.02 2.93
N VAL A 151 4.15 -4.04 1.63
CA VAL A 151 2.84 -4.45 1.12
C VAL A 151 3.04 -5.61 0.16
N PRO A 152 2.92 -6.86 0.61
CA PRO A 152 2.98 -8.01 -0.28
C PRO A 152 1.66 -8.20 -1.04
N LEU A 153 1.75 -8.70 -2.27
CA LEU A 153 0.61 -9.21 -3.04
C LEU A 153 0.45 -10.70 -2.75
N THR A 154 -0.77 -11.15 -2.50
CA THR A 154 -1.04 -12.59 -2.39
C THR A 154 -0.49 -13.34 -3.61
N PRO A 155 0.17 -14.49 -3.44
CA PRO A 155 0.56 -15.34 -4.55
C PRO A 155 -0.63 -16.11 -5.15
N ASP A 156 -1.81 -16.05 -4.55
CA ASP A 156 -3.02 -16.62 -5.11
C ASP A 156 -3.30 -16.03 -6.49
N GLY A 157 -3.27 -16.87 -7.51
CA GLY A 157 -3.49 -16.50 -8.91
C GLY A 157 -4.95 -16.45 -9.33
N ALA A 158 -5.89 -16.73 -8.42
CA ALA A 158 -7.33 -16.66 -8.70
C ALA A 158 -7.75 -15.22 -9.01
N GLU A 159 -8.89 -15.04 -9.67
CA GLU A 159 -9.39 -13.73 -10.12
C GLU A 159 -9.62 -12.78 -8.93
N ASP A 160 -10.13 -13.31 -7.82
CA ASP A 160 -10.44 -12.58 -6.59
C ASP A 160 -9.23 -12.34 -5.68
N ARG A 161 -8.06 -12.90 -5.99
CA ARG A 161 -6.77 -12.63 -5.31
C ARG A 161 -6.88 -12.57 -3.81
N THR A 162 -7.33 -13.66 -3.21
CA THR A 162 -7.55 -13.76 -1.78
C THR A 162 -6.31 -14.25 -1.03
N TRP A 163 -6.22 -13.93 0.24
CA TRP A 163 -5.21 -14.51 1.13
C TRP A 163 -5.68 -15.81 1.78
N TRP A 164 -6.98 -15.89 2.03
CA TRP A 164 -7.60 -16.87 2.93
C TRP A 164 -8.09 -18.15 2.25
N GLN A 165 -8.28 -18.13 0.94
CA GLN A 165 -8.68 -19.36 0.21
C GLN A 165 -7.55 -20.40 0.19
N GLU A 166 -6.31 -19.96 0.04
CA GLU A 166 -5.11 -20.80 0.00
C GLU A 166 -4.15 -20.49 1.15
N ILE A 167 -4.64 -20.52 2.41
CA ILE A 167 -3.88 -20.11 3.61
C ILE A 167 -2.52 -20.80 3.69
N GLY A 168 -2.44 -22.11 3.49
CA GLY A 168 -1.20 -22.87 3.64
C GLY A 168 -0.10 -22.44 2.66
N PRO A 169 -0.33 -22.44 1.35
CA PRO A 169 0.60 -21.92 0.35
C PRO A 169 0.96 -20.45 0.58
N ASN A 170 -0.04 -19.60 0.82
CA ASN A 170 0.15 -18.16 1.04
C ASN A 170 1.00 -17.88 2.28
N LEU A 171 0.78 -18.60 3.37
CA LEU A 171 1.56 -18.47 4.60
C LEU A 171 3.03 -18.90 4.40
N ARG A 172 3.28 -19.97 3.65
CA ARG A 172 4.66 -20.39 3.37
C ARG A 172 5.42 -19.33 2.59
N TRP A 173 4.79 -18.77 1.57
CA TRP A 173 5.39 -17.70 0.77
C TRP A 173 5.62 -16.43 1.59
N LEU A 174 4.62 -15.98 2.39
CA LEU A 174 4.75 -14.82 3.29
C LEU A 174 5.87 -15.00 4.31
N ARG A 175 5.99 -16.19 4.90
CA ARG A 175 7.08 -16.49 5.83
C ARG A 175 8.43 -16.34 5.14
N ALA A 176 8.58 -16.98 3.98
CA ALA A 176 9.82 -16.90 3.21
C ALA A 176 10.15 -15.46 2.78
N LEU A 177 9.17 -14.70 2.26
CA LEU A 177 9.35 -13.29 1.94
C LEU A 177 9.85 -12.51 3.15
N THR A 178 9.22 -12.72 4.30
CA THR A 178 9.57 -11.99 5.53
C THR A 178 10.98 -12.36 6.01
N GLU A 179 11.30 -13.64 6.12
CA GLU A 179 12.58 -14.11 6.68
C GLU A 179 13.75 -13.93 5.72
N GLU A 180 13.57 -14.22 4.42
CA GLU A 180 14.64 -14.28 3.43
C GLU A 180 14.89 -12.95 2.73
N LYS A 181 13.89 -12.05 2.74
CA LYS A 181 13.97 -10.74 2.07
C LYS A 181 13.80 -9.57 3.04
N LEU A 182 12.63 -9.43 3.66
CA LEU A 182 12.35 -8.23 4.43
C LEU A 182 13.26 -8.09 5.64
N LEU A 183 13.49 -9.17 6.40
CA LEU A 183 14.36 -9.17 7.59
C LEU A 183 15.85 -9.39 7.30
N THR A 184 16.23 -9.65 6.05
CA THR A 184 17.60 -9.89 5.63
C THR A 184 18.15 -8.72 4.83
N ASP A 185 17.38 -8.18 3.89
CA ASP A 185 17.84 -7.14 2.96
C ASP A 185 17.54 -5.72 3.48
N LEU A 186 16.68 -5.58 4.50
CA LEU A 186 16.32 -4.29 5.08
C LEU A 186 16.96 -4.10 6.46
N PRO A 187 17.30 -2.87 6.86
CA PRO A 187 17.90 -2.57 8.16
C PRO A 187 16.87 -2.65 9.31
N VAL A 188 16.07 -3.69 9.36
CA VAL A 188 14.94 -3.84 10.27
C VAL A 188 15.35 -4.54 11.56
N ALA A 189 14.93 -4.00 12.69
CA ALA A 189 15.04 -4.65 14.00
C ALA A 189 13.98 -5.77 14.11
N ARG A 190 14.44 -7.01 14.29
CA ARG A 190 13.58 -8.21 14.30
C ARG A 190 12.56 -8.25 15.45
N ASP A 191 12.73 -7.44 16.46
CA ASP A 191 11.81 -7.28 17.59
C ASP A 191 10.79 -6.15 17.41
N ARG A 192 10.78 -5.51 16.24
CA ARG A 192 9.88 -4.41 15.88
C ARG A 192 9.11 -4.68 14.57
N VAL A 193 8.52 -5.85 14.45
CA VAL A 193 7.73 -6.26 13.27
C VAL A 193 6.25 -6.28 13.64
N THR A 194 5.52 -5.30 13.12
CA THR A 194 4.08 -5.14 13.29
C THR A 194 3.35 -5.57 12.04
N TRP A 195 2.24 -6.23 12.20
CA TRP A 195 1.44 -6.73 11.10
C TRP A 195 0.06 -6.09 11.09
N MET A 196 -0.43 -5.79 9.92
CA MET A 196 -1.83 -5.44 9.74
C MET A 196 -2.41 -6.19 8.55
N GLY A 197 -3.74 -6.33 8.55
CA GLY A 197 -4.46 -6.91 7.43
C GLY A 197 -5.84 -6.28 7.34
N TYR A 198 -6.28 -6.03 6.11
CA TYR A 198 -7.58 -5.50 5.81
C TYR A 198 -8.45 -6.57 5.14
N SER A 199 -9.73 -6.70 5.58
CA SER A 199 -10.70 -7.61 4.97
C SER A 199 -10.15 -9.05 4.83
N GLY A 200 -9.97 -9.60 3.65
CA GLY A 200 -9.34 -10.90 3.40
C GLY A 200 -7.93 -11.00 3.98
N GLY A 201 -7.16 -9.90 4.03
CA GLY A 201 -5.89 -9.82 4.74
C GLY A 201 -6.04 -9.99 6.25
N ALA A 202 -7.13 -9.48 6.85
CA ALA A 202 -7.43 -9.68 8.26
C ALA A 202 -7.75 -11.15 8.58
N GLU A 203 -8.44 -11.84 7.67
CA GLU A 203 -8.66 -13.30 7.79
C GLU A 203 -7.32 -14.06 7.73
N MET A 204 -6.44 -13.71 6.80
CA MET A 204 -5.10 -14.28 6.74
C MET A 204 -4.31 -14.04 8.03
N MET A 205 -4.47 -12.88 8.65
CA MET A 205 -3.82 -12.61 9.93
C MET A 205 -4.22 -13.60 11.01
N THR A 206 -5.51 -13.86 11.18
CA THR A 206 -5.98 -14.72 12.28
C THR A 206 -5.85 -16.22 11.97
N TYR A 207 -6.22 -16.64 10.76
CA TYR A 207 -6.19 -18.04 10.36
C TYR A 207 -4.78 -18.53 9.98
N GLY A 208 -3.95 -17.66 9.41
CA GLY A 208 -2.61 -17.98 8.94
C GLY A 208 -1.51 -17.48 9.89
N VAL A 209 -1.22 -16.17 9.88
CA VAL A 209 -0.04 -15.58 10.52
C VAL A 209 -0.06 -15.79 12.03
N LEU A 210 -1.10 -15.35 12.72
CA LEU A 210 -1.21 -15.51 14.19
C LEU A 210 -1.41 -16.96 14.63
N SER A 211 -1.93 -17.82 13.77
CA SER A 211 -2.10 -19.24 14.05
C SER A 211 -0.81 -20.04 13.84
N GLY A 212 -0.11 -19.83 12.70
CA GLY A 212 0.98 -20.70 12.24
C GLY A 212 2.34 -20.02 12.03
N ALA A 213 2.44 -18.69 12.15
CA ALA A 213 3.68 -17.91 11.93
C ALA A 213 3.85 -16.75 12.94
N ARG A 214 3.30 -16.89 14.12
CA ARG A 214 3.27 -15.82 15.14
C ARG A 214 4.64 -15.37 15.62
N ASP A 215 5.65 -16.17 15.44
CA ASP A 215 7.05 -15.81 15.69
C ASP A 215 7.53 -14.63 14.82
N LEU A 216 6.89 -14.37 13.68
CA LEU A 216 7.13 -13.20 12.84
C LEU A 216 6.45 -11.91 13.35
N VAL A 217 5.52 -12.02 14.31
CA VAL A 217 4.79 -10.89 14.87
C VAL A 217 5.41 -10.52 16.21
N THR A 218 6.30 -9.54 16.21
CA THR A 218 7.09 -9.17 17.39
C THR A 218 6.70 -7.84 18.01
N GLY A 219 6.19 -6.92 17.21
CA GLY A 219 5.63 -5.64 17.64
C GLY A 219 4.16 -5.77 18.04
N GLY A 220 3.29 -6.11 17.12
CA GLY A 220 1.86 -6.22 17.34
C GLY A 220 1.13 -6.64 16.08
N ALA A 221 -0.20 -6.77 16.17
CA ALA A 221 -1.03 -7.02 15.02
C ALA A 221 -2.36 -6.29 15.10
N VAL A 222 -2.85 -5.81 13.95
CA VAL A 222 -4.21 -5.28 13.80
C VAL A 222 -4.93 -5.91 12.61
N MET A 223 -6.15 -6.35 12.84
CA MET A 223 -7.09 -6.89 11.86
C MET A 223 -8.20 -5.86 11.63
N ILE A 224 -8.31 -5.36 10.41
CA ILE A 224 -9.28 -4.32 10.04
C ILE A 224 -10.34 -4.92 9.12
N GLY A 225 -11.62 -4.73 9.45
CA GLY A 225 -12.72 -5.23 8.64
C GLY A 225 -12.77 -6.74 8.55
N GLY A 226 -12.40 -7.47 9.63
CA GLY A 226 -12.39 -8.92 9.65
C GLY A 226 -11.57 -9.52 10.79
N GLY A 227 -10.96 -10.67 10.52
CA GLY A 227 -10.12 -11.37 11.47
C GLY A 227 -10.90 -12.32 12.39
N GLY A 228 -11.58 -13.29 11.80
CA GLY A 228 -12.41 -14.28 12.48
C GLY A 228 -11.63 -15.24 13.36
N ALA A 229 -12.36 -16.16 13.99
CA ALA A 229 -11.81 -17.17 14.89
C ALA A 229 -11.37 -18.42 14.11
N PRO A 230 -10.08 -18.80 14.12
CA PRO A 230 -9.67 -20.09 13.59
C PRO A 230 -10.14 -21.23 14.49
N ASP A 231 -10.25 -22.45 13.96
CA ASP A 231 -10.62 -23.64 14.75
C ASP A 231 -9.63 -23.89 15.89
N ALA A 232 -8.34 -23.74 15.60
CA ALA A 232 -7.27 -23.92 16.57
C ALA A 232 -6.02 -23.10 16.20
N LEU A 233 -5.13 -22.89 17.17
CA LEU A 233 -3.79 -22.40 16.87
C LEU A 233 -2.92 -23.55 16.37
N VAL A 234 -2.32 -23.40 15.19
CA VAL A 234 -1.40 -24.38 14.62
C VAL A 234 -0.10 -24.47 15.44
N GLN A 235 0.38 -23.32 15.94
CA GLN A 235 1.52 -23.26 16.84
C GLN A 235 1.11 -22.83 18.24
N PRO A 236 1.60 -23.48 19.31
CA PRO A 236 1.33 -23.05 20.67
C PRO A 236 1.91 -21.65 20.93
N ALA A 237 1.16 -20.81 21.63
CA ALA A 237 1.62 -19.50 22.03
C ALA A 237 2.48 -19.58 23.30
N THR A 238 3.62 -18.85 23.28
CA THR A 238 4.45 -18.72 24.48
C THR A 238 3.77 -17.86 25.55
N ALA A 239 4.20 -18.00 26.82
CA ALA A 239 3.68 -17.16 27.91
C ALA A 239 3.95 -15.66 27.67
N ARG A 240 5.08 -15.32 27.06
CA ARG A 240 5.43 -13.94 26.68
C ARG A 240 4.47 -13.40 25.62
N GLN A 241 4.24 -14.13 24.52
CA GLN A 241 3.30 -13.72 23.49
C GLN A 241 1.89 -13.51 24.06
N LYS A 242 1.41 -14.41 24.89
CA LYS A 242 0.10 -14.25 25.55
C LYS A 242 0.01 -13.03 26.45
N LYS A 243 1.10 -12.67 27.12
CA LYS A 243 1.14 -11.54 28.04
C LYS A 243 1.34 -10.22 27.33
N ASP A 244 2.29 -10.16 26.38
CA ASP A 244 2.89 -8.90 25.94
C ASP A 244 2.50 -8.51 24.50
N LEU A 245 2.06 -9.46 23.63
CA LEU A 245 1.74 -9.18 22.23
C LEU A 245 0.39 -8.46 22.09
N PRO A 246 0.36 -7.21 21.58
CA PRO A 246 -0.90 -6.53 21.30
C PRO A 246 -1.58 -7.12 20.06
N LEU A 247 -2.83 -7.50 20.19
CA LEU A 247 -3.67 -8.02 19.12
C LEU A 247 -4.95 -7.19 19.06
N TRP A 248 -5.11 -6.39 18.04
CA TRP A 248 -6.23 -5.48 17.90
C TRP A 248 -7.13 -5.89 16.74
N TRP A 249 -8.41 -5.72 16.92
CA TRP A 249 -9.44 -5.81 15.89
C TRP A 249 -10.07 -4.45 15.73
N ALA A 250 -10.34 -4.05 14.49
CA ALA A 250 -11.03 -2.80 14.17
C ALA A 250 -12.05 -3.04 13.07
N THR A 251 -13.29 -2.55 13.27
CA THR A 251 -14.36 -2.74 12.29
C THR A 251 -15.40 -1.62 12.41
N GLY A 252 -16.15 -1.38 11.35
CA GLY A 252 -17.27 -0.47 11.38
C GLY A 252 -18.50 -1.05 12.10
N SER A 253 -19.30 -0.21 12.74
CA SER A 253 -20.56 -0.67 13.34
C SER A 253 -21.61 -1.06 12.30
N ASN A 254 -21.46 -0.60 11.05
CA ASN A 254 -22.31 -0.91 9.92
C ASN A 254 -21.75 -2.04 9.05
N ASP A 255 -20.58 -2.58 9.38
CA ASP A 255 -19.92 -3.65 8.66
C ASP A 255 -20.48 -5.03 9.08
N VAL A 256 -21.74 -5.25 8.77
CA VAL A 256 -22.57 -6.39 9.21
C VAL A 256 -23.02 -7.28 8.06
N GLY A 257 -22.33 -7.20 6.90
CA GLY A 257 -22.63 -8.02 5.73
C GLY A 257 -23.89 -7.64 4.97
N THR A 258 -24.40 -6.42 5.16
CA THR A 258 -25.60 -5.94 4.47
C THR A 258 -25.30 -5.05 3.25
N ASP A 259 -24.03 -4.63 3.09
CA ASP A 259 -23.58 -3.92 1.90
C ASP A 259 -23.43 -4.91 0.73
N PRO A 260 -24.01 -4.63 -0.46
CA PRO A 260 -23.89 -5.50 -1.63
C PRO A 260 -22.44 -5.77 -2.08
N ASN A 261 -21.53 -4.82 -1.79
CA ASN A 261 -20.11 -4.92 -2.13
C ASN A 261 -19.26 -5.51 -1.00
N ALA A 262 -19.84 -5.72 0.18
CA ALA A 262 -19.21 -6.31 1.37
C ALA A 262 -20.20 -7.21 2.11
N GLY A 263 -20.57 -8.33 1.49
CA GLY A 263 -21.52 -9.30 2.05
C GLY A 263 -21.00 -10.11 3.24
N PHE A 264 -19.78 -9.83 3.69
CA PHE A 264 -19.12 -10.46 4.83
C PHE A 264 -19.44 -9.68 6.12
N ASP A 265 -19.88 -10.38 7.18
CA ASP A 265 -20.14 -9.79 8.49
C ASP A 265 -18.84 -9.65 9.29
N ALA A 266 -18.08 -8.58 8.99
CA ALA A 266 -16.79 -8.32 9.59
C ALA A 266 -16.89 -7.99 11.09
N LEU A 267 -17.96 -7.33 11.50
CA LEU A 267 -18.20 -7.03 12.93
C LEU A 267 -18.36 -8.30 13.76
N ARG A 268 -19.07 -9.29 13.24
CA ARG A 268 -19.20 -10.59 13.89
C ARG A 268 -17.85 -11.32 13.89
N ALA A 269 -17.17 -11.37 12.76
CA ALA A 269 -15.86 -12.02 12.64
C ALA A 269 -14.83 -11.43 13.61
N ALA A 270 -14.71 -10.10 13.67
CA ALA A 270 -13.80 -9.42 14.60
C ALA A 270 -14.09 -9.75 16.06
N ARG A 271 -15.37 -9.81 16.47
CA ARG A 271 -15.78 -10.21 17.82
C ARG A 271 -15.44 -11.66 18.14
N GLU A 272 -15.65 -12.56 17.19
CA GLU A 272 -15.33 -13.98 17.33
C GLU A 272 -13.81 -14.17 17.43
N GLY A 273 -13.05 -13.51 16.57
CA GLY A 273 -11.59 -13.54 16.59
C GLY A 273 -11.01 -13.02 17.89
N GLN A 274 -11.39 -11.83 18.34
CA GLN A 274 -10.94 -11.29 19.63
C GLN A 274 -11.19 -12.27 20.76
N ARG A 275 -12.43 -12.75 20.89
CA ARG A 275 -12.82 -13.70 21.94
C ARG A 275 -11.99 -14.98 21.89
N PHE A 276 -11.74 -15.52 20.68
CA PHE A 276 -10.93 -16.71 20.50
C PHE A 276 -9.52 -16.55 21.09
N TYR A 277 -8.86 -15.41 20.86
CA TYR A 277 -7.52 -15.15 21.37
C TYR A 277 -7.53 -14.84 22.87
N GLU A 278 -8.52 -14.11 23.39
CA GLU A 278 -8.72 -13.87 24.82
C GLU A 278 -8.88 -15.17 25.61
N GLU A 279 -9.73 -16.08 25.15
CA GLU A 279 -9.94 -17.39 25.78
C GLU A 279 -8.68 -18.26 25.79
N ARG A 280 -7.74 -18.00 24.86
CA ARG A 280 -6.42 -18.66 24.82
C ARG A 280 -5.35 -17.97 25.65
N GLY A 281 -5.75 -16.92 26.37
CA GLY A 281 -4.93 -16.23 27.37
C GLY A 281 -4.11 -15.07 26.85
N PHE A 282 -4.39 -14.55 25.64
CA PHE A 282 -3.83 -13.28 25.21
C PHE A 282 -4.45 -12.13 25.99
N ARG A 283 -3.61 -11.25 26.56
CA ARG A 283 -4.06 -10.24 27.55
C ARG A 283 -4.11 -8.84 26.98
N ARG A 284 -3.43 -8.58 25.86
CA ARG A 284 -3.40 -7.28 25.22
C ARG A 284 -4.26 -7.27 23.95
N THR A 285 -5.49 -7.77 24.08
CA THR A 285 -6.49 -7.75 23.01
C THR A 285 -7.31 -6.48 23.10
N ARG A 286 -7.73 -5.96 21.94
CA ARG A 286 -8.63 -4.80 21.84
C ARG A 286 -9.56 -4.98 20.63
N LEU A 287 -10.83 -4.61 20.81
CA LEU A 287 -11.76 -4.43 19.70
C LEU A 287 -12.17 -2.95 19.62
N HIS A 288 -11.87 -2.33 18.51
CA HIS A 288 -12.33 -0.99 18.16
C HIS A 288 -13.51 -1.08 17.20
N VAL A 289 -14.68 -0.58 17.61
CA VAL A 289 -15.87 -0.51 16.75
C VAL A 289 -16.10 0.95 16.38
N ALA A 290 -15.75 1.33 15.14
CA ALA A 290 -15.93 2.67 14.61
C ALA A 290 -17.41 2.93 14.32
N GLN A 291 -18.02 3.84 15.10
CA GLN A 291 -19.45 4.11 15.02
C GLN A 291 -19.84 4.78 13.69
N GLY A 292 -20.87 4.24 13.04
CA GLY A 292 -21.38 4.75 11.77
C GLY A 292 -20.53 4.42 10.54
N ARG A 293 -19.37 3.78 10.72
CA ARG A 293 -18.47 3.37 9.65
C ARG A 293 -18.88 2.00 9.08
N ASP A 294 -18.56 1.77 7.81
CA ASP A 294 -18.74 0.51 7.10
C ASP A 294 -17.40 -0.17 6.77
N HIS A 295 -17.45 -1.15 5.87
CA HIS A 295 -16.27 -1.92 5.48
C HIS A 295 -15.17 -1.08 4.82
N PHE A 296 -15.55 -0.08 4.04
CA PHE A 296 -14.65 0.71 3.17
C PHE A 296 -14.20 2.04 3.78
N ASP A 297 -14.77 2.43 4.91
CA ASP A 297 -14.56 3.74 5.53
C ASP A 297 -13.88 3.62 6.90
N MET A 298 -12.84 2.80 6.99
CA MET A 298 -12.13 2.59 8.25
C MET A 298 -10.99 3.62 8.45
N PRO A 299 -10.74 4.09 9.69
CA PRO A 299 -9.68 5.05 9.99
C PRO A 299 -8.31 4.35 10.14
N ASP A 300 -7.86 3.65 9.11
CA ASP A 300 -6.74 2.70 9.13
C ASP A 300 -5.42 3.32 9.59
N ALA A 301 -5.12 4.55 9.12
CA ALA A 301 -3.89 5.25 9.49
C ALA A 301 -3.88 5.64 10.98
N ALA A 302 -5.01 6.12 11.49
CA ALA A 302 -5.12 6.45 12.92
C ALA A 302 -5.04 5.20 13.81
N ILE A 303 -5.59 4.08 13.37
CA ILE A 303 -5.52 2.80 14.10
C ILE A 303 -4.08 2.29 14.13
N LEU A 304 -3.36 2.36 12.99
CA LEU A 304 -1.95 1.99 12.94
C LEU A 304 -1.09 2.89 13.83
N ASP A 305 -1.33 4.20 13.80
CA ASP A 305 -0.62 5.18 14.64
C ASP A 305 -0.77 4.87 16.13
N GLU A 306 -1.99 4.57 16.56
CA GLU A 306 -2.27 4.20 17.96
C GLU A 306 -1.58 2.89 18.35
N LEU A 307 -1.57 1.89 17.46
CA LEU A 307 -0.91 0.60 17.71
C LEU A 307 0.61 0.80 17.86
N LEU A 308 1.26 1.50 16.93
CA LEU A 308 2.70 1.73 16.95
C LEU A 308 3.11 2.59 18.15
N GLY A 309 2.32 3.60 18.52
CA GLY A 309 2.54 4.40 19.74
C GLY A 309 2.40 3.61 21.03
N ALA A 310 1.59 2.56 21.05
CA ALA A 310 1.42 1.68 22.21
C ALA A 310 2.59 0.69 22.39
N GLU A 311 3.43 0.51 21.36
CA GLU A 311 4.63 -0.33 21.38
C GLU A 311 5.87 0.42 21.88
N GLU A 312 5.88 1.75 21.76
CA GLU A 312 7.00 2.53 22.25
C GLU A 312 7.11 2.41 23.78
N PRO A 313 8.31 2.11 24.31
CA PRO A 313 8.52 2.12 25.75
C PRO A 313 8.21 3.53 26.25
N SER A 314 7.27 3.66 27.20
CA SER A 314 7.04 4.94 27.88
C SER A 314 8.38 5.54 28.27
N PRO A 315 8.66 6.82 27.96
CA PRO A 315 9.88 7.46 28.37
C PRO A 315 9.99 7.29 29.89
N THR A 316 10.95 6.47 30.30
CA THR A 316 11.21 6.19 31.72
C THR A 316 11.43 7.54 32.35
N ALA A 317 10.55 7.94 33.24
CA ALA A 317 10.73 9.12 34.06
C ALA A 317 12.08 8.95 34.78
N THR A 318 13.10 9.63 34.26
CA THR A 318 14.39 9.72 34.89
C THR A 318 14.14 10.41 36.22
N ARG A 319 14.21 9.64 37.32
CA ARG A 319 14.21 10.17 38.68
C ARG A 319 15.57 10.76 39.00
#